data_fe1e078d27b46a3ada4015d3ab2fbdf1
#
_entry.id   fe1e078d27b46a3ada4015d3ab2fbdf1
#
_cell.length_a   1.000
_cell.length_b   1.000
_cell.length_c   1.000
_cell.angle_alpha   90.00
_cell.angle_beta   90.00
_cell.angle_gamma   90.00
#
_symmetry.space_group_name_H-M   'P 1'
#
loop_
_entity.id
_entity.type
_entity.pdbx_description
1 polymer ?
#
loop_
_entity_poly.entity_id
_entity_poly.type
_entity_poly.pdbx_seq_one_letter_code
_entity_poly.pdbx_strand_id
1 'polypeptide(L)'
;VRNVLDTARNAVVGNRPNAAGTPIRVDNGEGTANSYDVEFGNMTDQLWVAKYPGALGNSLQIIAIDKHGWDIAYAKASSARSTEERWFISNFDRAPGTSTDVMNSGGSNDEMHVLVIDEDGLWTGNPGDILERFAYVSKASDAKRIDGSSNYVKNVLATQSVYCWLGSVTELTANAVDVSGVVAGSTKAGNTFRSFDSTSLAETMPGGSLTGGSIGSDTDVLTSGVLEAGFDLFREAAVVDFNIIMGGEGNTITGKHIIDNIADTRKDCIACVSPNLSSVVNAGTSQLANLTTDNTTLGSSSYAIMDSAYKYQYDPYNDVFRYIPMNGDIAGLCARTDYTHDTWWSPAGLTRGTIKNIIKLSWEPTQSDRDVMYQLSINPIITQRGSGVILFGDKTMQTVPSAFDRINVRRLFIILEKAISIVAKSMLFEFNDEFTRSQFVNLIAPFLREVQGRRGVTDFKVVCDSSNNTGQII
;
A
#
# COMPACT_ATOMS: atom_id res chain seq x y z
N VAL A 1 -3.15 -2.84 -3.65
CA VAL A 1 -2.77 -2.24 -4.94
C VAL A 1 -3.71 -1.08 -5.20
N ARG A 2 -3.17 0.12 -5.47
CA ARG A 2 -3.98 1.31 -5.74
C ARG A 2 -4.30 1.40 -7.23
N ASN A 3 -5.55 1.75 -7.56
CA ASN A 3 -5.92 2.07 -8.92
C ASN A 3 -5.48 3.50 -9.27
N VAL A 4 -4.62 3.64 -10.28
CA VAL A 4 -4.06 4.93 -10.72
C VAL A 4 -4.73 5.50 -11.97
N LEU A 5 -5.72 4.82 -12.53
CA LEU A 5 -6.44 5.28 -13.73
C LEU A 5 -7.30 6.51 -13.41
N ASP A 6 -7.22 7.55 -14.23
CA ASP A 6 -7.93 8.81 -14.03
C ASP A 6 -9.46 8.68 -14.09
N THR A 7 -9.97 7.68 -14.80
CA THR A 7 -11.41 7.41 -14.90
C THR A 7 -11.93 6.44 -13.83
N ALA A 8 -11.03 5.88 -12.99
CA ALA A 8 -11.45 5.06 -11.85
C ALA A 8 -12.28 5.91 -10.86
N ARG A 9 -13.30 5.29 -10.27
CA ARG A 9 -14.20 5.94 -9.31
C ARG A 9 -14.34 5.12 -8.04
N ASN A 10 -14.47 5.83 -6.92
CA ASN A 10 -14.80 5.22 -5.63
C ASN A 10 -16.29 4.88 -5.62
N ALA A 11 -16.63 3.75 -5.01
CA ALA A 11 -18.03 3.43 -4.73
C ALA A 11 -18.58 4.37 -3.65
N VAL A 12 -19.82 4.79 -3.81
CA VAL A 12 -20.48 5.78 -2.95
C VAL A 12 -21.92 5.38 -2.66
N VAL A 13 -22.48 5.91 -1.58
CA VAL A 13 -23.90 5.83 -1.27
C VAL A 13 -24.38 7.20 -0.77
N GLY A 14 -25.63 7.55 -1.08
CA GLY A 14 -26.30 8.73 -0.55
C GLY A 14 -26.82 8.52 0.88
N ASN A 15 -27.69 9.40 1.33
CA ASN A 15 -28.15 9.48 2.73
C ASN A 15 -29.16 8.40 3.16
N ARG A 16 -29.68 7.60 2.22
CA ARG A 16 -30.67 6.53 2.49
C ARG A 16 -30.19 5.18 1.97
N PRO A 17 -30.73 4.09 2.51
CA PRO A 17 -30.48 2.76 1.94
C PRO A 17 -30.76 2.77 0.43
N ASN A 18 -29.78 2.35 -0.35
CA ASN A 18 -29.82 2.30 -1.81
C ASN A 18 -30.02 3.65 -2.55
N ALA A 19 -29.86 4.79 -1.88
CA ALA A 19 -29.73 6.06 -2.59
C ALA A 19 -28.36 6.10 -3.28
N ALA A 20 -28.38 6.14 -4.61
CA ALA A 20 -27.15 6.28 -5.38
C ALA A 20 -26.57 7.67 -5.21
N GLY A 21 -25.35 7.77 -4.69
CA GLY A 21 -24.55 9.00 -4.77
C GLY A 21 -23.86 9.11 -6.12
N THR A 22 -23.44 10.32 -6.49
CA THR A 22 -22.64 10.51 -7.70
C THR A 22 -21.24 9.94 -7.49
N PRO A 23 -20.77 8.95 -8.29
CA PRO A 23 -19.44 8.38 -8.14
C PRO A 23 -18.36 9.45 -8.27
N ILE A 24 -17.44 9.47 -7.31
CA ILE A 24 -16.35 10.44 -7.22
C ILE A 24 -14.99 9.73 -7.27
N ARG A 25 -13.95 10.44 -7.65
CA ARG A 25 -12.58 9.97 -7.45
C ARG A 25 -11.99 10.63 -6.23
N VAL A 26 -11.62 9.81 -5.24
CA VAL A 26 -10.87 10.23 -4.07
C VAL A 26 -9.63 9.37 -3.98
N ASP A 27 -8.48 10.01 -4.03
CA ASP A 27 -7.20 9.35 -3.91
C ASP A 27 -6.79 9.24 -2.43
N ASN A 28 -6.25 8.09 -2.06
CA ASN A 28 -5.81 7.82 -0.68
C ASN A 28 -4.41 8.38 -0.36
N GLY A 29 -3.99 9.44 -1.05
CA GLY A 29 -2.72 10.13 -0.87
C GLY A 29 -2.92 11.54 -0.34
N GLU A 30 -2.11 11.98 0.62
CA GLU A 30 -2.08 13.36 1.07
C GLU A 30 -1.48 14.28 -0.01
N GLY A 31 -2.03 15.48 -0.14
CA GLY A 31 -1.49 16.52 -1.01
C GLY A 31 -1.73 16.33 -2.51
N THR A 32 -2.49 15.32 -2.94
CA THR A 32 -2.91 15.18 -4.34
C THR A 32 -4.16 16.03 -4.63
N ALA A 33 -4.39 16.38 -5.89
CA ALA A 33 -5.55 17.16 -6.31
C ALA A 33 -6.91 16.50 -5.95
N ASN A 34 -6.93 15.15 -5.85
CA ASN A 34 -8.11 14.36 -5.50
C ASN A 34 -7.96 13.70 -4.11
N SER A 35 -7.18 14.29 -3.19
CA SER A 35 -7.08 13.77 -1.83
C SER A 35 -8.39 13.97 -1.07
N TYR A 36 -8.65 13.14 -0.04
CA TYR A 36 -9.87 13.23 0.75
C TYR A 36 -10.09 14.63 1.34
N ASP A 37 -9.05 15.29 1.83
CA ASP A 37 -9.17 16.62 2.44
C ASP A 37 -9.55 17.70 1.41
N VAL A 38 -9.10 17.57 0.16
CA VAL A 38 -9.47 18.47 -0.94
C VAL A 38 -10.90 18.20 -1.42
N GLU A 39 -11.25 16.93 -1.63
CA GLU A 39 -12.55 16.53 -2.18
C GLU A 39 -13.67 16.57 -1.15
N PHE A 40 -13.39 16.54 0.16
CA PHE A 40 -14.42 16.55 1.19
C PHE A 40 -15.39 17.73 1.07
N GLY A 41 -14.89 18.91 0.73
CA GLY A 41 -15.72 20.11 0.51
C GLY A 41 -16.61 20.05 -0.75
N ASN A 42 -16.28 19.17 -1.69
CA ASN A 42 -17.01 18.95 -2.94
C ASN A 42 -18.07 17.85 -2.85
N MET A 43 -18.03 17.05 -1.76
CA MET A 43 -18.99 15.95 -1.53
C MET A 43 -20.30 16.51 -1.01
N THR A 44 -21.32 16.55 -1.86
CA THR A 44 -22.64 17.12 -1.53
C THR A 44 -23.75 16.07 -1.43
N ASP A 45 -23.67 14.98 -2.17
CA ASP A 45 -24.65 13.90 -2.23
C ASP A 45 -24.09 12.52 -1.84
N GLN A 46 -22.79 12.45 -1.53
CA GLN A 46 -22.13 11.24 -1.08
C GLN A 46 -22.14 11.17 0.46
N LEU A 47 -22.88 10.26 1.05
CA LEU A 47 -22.83 10.05 2.50
C LEU A 47 -21.61 9.26 2.93
N TRP A 48 -21.38 8.13 2.30
CA TRP A 48 -20.22 7.27 2.52
C TRP A 48 -19.48 7.06 1.21
N VAL A 49 -18.16 6.98 1.29
CA VAL A 49 -17.25 6.80 0.15
C VAL A 49 -16.26 5.70 0.47
N ALA A 50 -16.12 4.72 -0.42
CA ALA A 50 -15.07 3.70 -0.28
C ALA A 50 -13.68 4.33 -0.39
N LYS A 51 -12.72 3.86 0.42
CA LYS A 51 -11.35 4.45 0.46
C LYS A 51 -10.55 4.30 -0.83
N TYR A 52 -10.89 3.29 -1.64
CA TYR A 52 -10.12 3.00 -2.85
C TYR A 52 -10.98 3.08 -4.09
N PRO A 53 -10.54 3.78 -5.15
CA PRO A 53 -11.19 3.73 -6.44
C PRO A 53 -11.19 2.29 -6.98
N GLY A 54 -12.30 1.82 -7.47
CA GLY A 54 -12.42 0.48 -8.03
C GLY A 54 -13.76 -0.19 -7.78
N ALA A 55 -14.03 -1.27 -8.49
CA ALA A 55 -15.29 -2.03 -8.39
C ALA A 55 -15.44 -2.78 -7.05
N LEU A 56 -14.33 -3.06 -6.35
CA LEU A 56 -14.37 -3.79 -5.08
C LEU A 56 -15.14 -3.05 -3.98
N GLY A 57 -15.15 -1.70 -4.04
CA GLY A 57 -15.92 -0.89 -3.13
C GLY A 57 -17.44 -1.08 -3.23
N ASN A 58 -17.93 -1.61 -4.35
CA ASN A 58 -19.37 -1.90 -4.53
C ASN A 58 -19.88 -3.05 -3.63
N SER A 59 -18.98 -3.88 -3.09
CA SER A 59 -19.31 -4.93 -2.11
C SER A 59 -19.45 -4.40 -0.68
N LEU A 60 -19.27 -3.12 -0.45
CA LEU A 60 -19.39 -2.52 0.89
C LEU A 60 -20.80 -2.00 1.13
N GLN A 61 -21.33 -2.32 2.30
CA GLN A 61 -22.51 -1.67 2.86
C GLN A 61 -22.08 -0.92 4.12
N ILE A 62 -22.40 0.37 4.21
CA ILE A 62 -22.08 1.20 5.38
C ILE A 62 -23.35 1.83 5.90
N ILE A 63 -23.64 1.57 7.18
CA ILE A 63 -24.86 2.02 7.84
C ILE A 63 -24.55 2.58 9.23
N ALA A 64 -25.37 3.53 9.66
CA ALA A 64 -25.27 4.14 10.99
C ALA A 64 -26.59 4.10 11.73
N ILE A 65 -26.54 4.06 13.06
CA ILE A 65 -27.70 4.14 13.94
C ILE A 65 -27.43 5.09 15.11
N ASP A 66 -28.42 5.89 15.47
CA ASP A 66 -28.40 6.68 16.70
C ASP A 66 -29.39 6.16 17.73
N LYS A 67 -29.55 6.88 18.85
CA LYS A 67 -30.44 6.49 19.93
C LYS A 67 -31.87 6.24 19.46
N HIS A 68 -32.39 7.09 18.61
CA HIS A 68 -33.78 7.01 18.13
C HIS A 68 -33.99 5.73 17.28
N GLY A 69 -33.11 5.49 16.31
CA GLY A 69 -33.15 4.27 15.51
C GLY A 69 -32.96 3.00 16.35
N TRP A 70 -32.08 3.06 17.36
CA TRP A 70 -31.89 1.96 18.30
C TRP A 70 -33.14 1.65 19.11
N ASP A 71 -33.78 2.69 19.70
CA ASP A 71 -34.98 2.50 20.52
C ASP A 71 -36.13 1.87 19.72
N ILE A 72 -36.30 2.26 18.45
CA ILE A 72 -37.28 1.64 17.55
C ILE A 72 -36.91 0.19 17.25
N ALA A 73 -35.64 -0.10 16.91
CA ALA A 73 -35.19 -1.46 16.64
C ALA A 73 -35.36 -2.37 17.87
N TYR A 74 -35.03 -1.85 19.04
CA TYR A 74 -35.13 -2.60 20.32
C TYR A 74 -36.56 -2.88 20.74
N ALA A 75 -37.48 -1.96 20.45
CA ALA A 75 -38.91 -2.13 20.77
C ALA A 75 -39.59 -3.21 19.92
N LYS A 76 -39.04 -3.57 18.76
CA LYS A 76 -39.54 -4.65 17.89
C LYS A 76 -39.25 -6.02 18.52
N ALA A 77 -40.18 -6.96 18.32
CA ALA A 77 -39.91 -8.37 18.58
C ALA A 77 -38.74 -8.86 17.74
N SER A 78 -37.90 -9.75 18.27
CA SER A 78 -36.68 -10.22 17.58
C SER A 78 -36.96 -10.80 16.16
N SER A 79 -38.10 -11.43 15.97
CA SER A 79 -38.54 -11.96 14.67
C SER A 79 -38.94 -10.90 13.66
N ALA A 80 -39.26 -9.67 14.12
CA ALA A 80 -39.74 -8.57 13.31
C ALA A 80 -38.60 -7.56 12.99
N ARG A 81 -37.39 -7.79 13.49
CA ARG A 81 -36.22 -6.94 13.21
C ARG A 81 -35.67 -7.25 11.83
N SER A 82 -35.25 -6.19 11.12
CA SER A 82 -34.48 -6.35 9.88
C SER A 82 -33.09 -6.95 10.15
N THR A 83 -32.37 -7.33 9.12
CA THR A 83 -30.99 -7.85 9.22
C THR A 83 -30.08 -6.81 9.83
N GLU A 84 -30.18 -5.56 9.40
CA GLU A 84 -29.35 -4.42 9.85
C GLU A 84 -29.64 -4.12 11.33
N GLU A 85 -30.90 -4.14 11.75
CA GLU A 85 -31.28 -3.96 13.15
C GLU A 85 -30.68 -5.03 14.06
N ARG A 86 -30.69 -6.29 13.59
CA ARG A 86 -30.05 -7.39 14.33
C ARG A 86 -28.56 -7.20 14.42
N TRP A 87 -27.89 -6.74 13.34
CA TRP A 87 -26.47 -6.46 13.36
C TRP A 87 -26.12 -5.42 14.43
N PHE A 88 -26.85 -4.30 14.52
CA PHE A 88 -26.58 -3.29 15.55
C PHE A 88 -26.79 -3.85 16.97
N ILE A 89 -27.93 -4.46 17.23
CA ILE A 89 -28.25 -4.98 18.57
C ILE A 89 -27.30 -6.10 19.01
N SER A 90 -26.79 -6.90 18.10
CA SER A 90 -25.84 -7.99 18.42
C SER A 90 -24.40 -7.55 18.55
N ASN A 91 -24.00 -6.41 17.97
CA ASN A 91 -22.61 -5.97 17.92
C ASN A 91 -22.29 -4.81 18.87
N PHE A 92 -23.29 -4.19 19.48
CA PHE A 92 -23.10 -3.12 20.45
C PHE A 92 -23.85 -3.43 21.74
N ASP A 93 -23.26 -3.04 22.87
CA ASP A 93 -23.75 -3.36 24.21
C ASP A 93 -24.94 -2.50 24.66
N ARG A 94 -25.07 -1.28 24.13
CA ARG A 94 -26.13 -0.32 24.48
C ARG A 94 -26.42 0.66 23.38
N ALA A 95 -27.54 1.35 23.50
CA ALA A 95 -27.89 2.47 22.60
C ALA A 95 -26.85 3.58 22.67
N PRO A 96 -26.53 4.22 21.54
CA PRO A 96 -25.78 5.48 21.54
C PRO A 96 -26.63 6.58 22.20
N GLY A 97 -26.00 7.57 22.79
CA GLY A 97 -26.70 8.61 23.55
C GLY A 97 -26.04 9.97 23.46
N THR A 98 -25.52 10.43 24.57
CA THR A 98 -24.76 11.69 24.65
C THR A 98 -23.39 11.41 25.22
N SER A 99 -22.34 11.79 24.51
CA SER A 99 -20.97 11.67 24.97
C SER A 99 -20.72 12.59 26.19
N THR A 100 -19.81 12.17 27.06
CA THR A 100 -19.50 12.95 28.29
C THR A 100 -19.00 14.35 27.95
N ASP A 101 -18.22 14.50 26.90
CA ASP A 101 -17.65 15.79 26.49
C ASP A 101 -18.74 16.76 25.98
N VAL A 102 -19.68 16.24 25.20
CA VAL A 102 -20.84 17.01 24.72
C VAL A 102 -21.79 17.34 25.87
N MET A 103 -22.07 16.38 26.78
CA MET A 103 -22.89 16.59 27.93
C MET A 103 -22.31 17.71 28.84
N ASN A 104 -21.03 17.68 29.12
CA ASN A 104 -20.32 18.71 29.88
C ASN A 104 -20.38 20.10 29.26
N SER A 105 -20.59 20.16 27.94
CA SER A 105 -20.74 21.39 27.17
C SER A 105 -22.24 21.82 27.03
N GLY A 106 -23.16 21.13 27.71
CA GLY A 106 -24.60 21.42 27.67
C GLY A 106 -25.30 20.90 26.39
N GLY A 107 -24.65 20.07 25.58
CA GLY A 107 -25.22 19.46 24.39
C GLY A 107 -25.84 18.09 24.64
N SER A 108 -26.47 17.51 23.60
CA SER A 108 -27.10 16.17 23.68
C SER A 108 -27.29 15.50 22.32
N ASN A 109 -27.52 14.16 22.36
CA ASN A 109 -27.85 13.30 21.20
C ASN A 109 -26.76 13.24 20.10
N ASP A 110 -25.52 13.34 20.49
CA ASP A 110 -24.40 13.36 19.56
C ASP A 110 -23.90 11.98 19.15
N GLU A 111 -24.06 10.96 20.01
CA GLU A 111 -23.49 9.65 19.73
C GLU A 111 -24.25 8.86 18.66
N MET A 112 -23.50 8.04 17.91
CA MET A 112 -24.02 7.06 16.97
C MET A 112 -23.06 5.87 16.84
N HIS A 113 -23.57 4.77 16.31
CA HIS A 113 -22.79 3.60 15.91
C HIS A 113 -22.73 3.52 14.39
N VAL A 114 -21.59 3.05 13.87
CA VAL A 114 -21.39 2.81 12.43
C VAL A 114 -20.90 1.39 12.24
N LEU A 115 -21.46 0.70 11.24
CA LEU A 115 -21.02 -0.62 10.75
C LEU A 115 -20.56 -0.53 9.32
N VAL A 116 -19.44 -1.19 9.03
CA VAL A 116 -18.95 -1.46 7.68
C VAL A 116 -19.05 -2.95 7.43
N ILE A 117 -19.75 -3.33 6.37
CA ILE A 117 -20.18 -4.71 6.08
C ILE A 117 -19.70 -5.08 4.68
N ASP A 118 -19.23 -6.31 4.51
CA ASP A 118 -18.94 -6.93 3.22
C ASP A 118 -20.22 -7.57 2.69
N GLU A 119 -21.04 -6.80 1.96
CA GLU A 119 -22.38 -7.22 1.54
C GLU A 119 -22.33 -8.44 0.62
N ASP A 120 -21.45 -8.42 -0.38
CA ASP A 120 -21.31 -9.48 -1.39
C ASP A 120 -20.23 -10.51 -1.05
N GLY A 121 -19.45 -10.30 0.00
CA GLY A 121 -18.39 -11.23 0.39
C GLY A 121 -17.11 -11.13 -0.45
N LEU A 122 -16.88 -10.03 -1.19
CA LEU A 122 -15.70 -9.90 -2.04
C LEU A 122 -14.43 -9.58 -1.26
N TRP A 123 -14.53 -9.13 -0.02
CA TRP A 123 -13.42 -8.84 0.88
C TRP A 123 -13.03 -10.04 1.74
N THR A 124 -14.02 -10.73 2.30
CA THR A 124 -13.82 -11.83 3.27
C THR A 124 -14.05 -13.21 2.66
N GLY A 125 -14.79 -13.29 1.58
CA GLY A 125 -15.31 -14.53 1.00
C GLY A 125 -16.70 -14.94 1.52
N ASN A 126 -17.25 -14.23 2.54
CA ASN A 126 -18.56 -14.52 3.11
C ASN A 126 -19.45 -13.28 3.05
N PRO A 127 -20.58 -13.32 2.32
CA PRO A 127 -21.53 -12.22 2.28
C PRO A 127 -22.10 -11.89 3.66
N GLY A 128 -22.17 -10.59 3.99
CA GLY A 128 -22.75 -10.11 5.24
C GLY A 128 -21.78 -10.08 6.43
N ASP A 129 -20.49 -10.36 6.23
CA ASP A 129 -19.50 -10.25 7.28
C ASP A 129 -19.26 -8.77 7.67
N ILE A 130 -19.19 -8.51 8.99
CA ILE A 130 -18.91 -7.18 9.52
C ILE A 130 -17.41 -6.95 9.56
N LEU A 131 -16.94 -6.01 8.74
CA LEU A 131 -15.53 -5.64 8.62
C LEU A 131 -15.05 -4.73 9.75
N GLU A 132 -15.83 -3.67 10.03
CA GLU A 132 -15.48 -2.68 11.05
C GLU A 132 -16.70 -2.26 11.87
N ARG A 133 -16.44 -1.89 13.13
CA ARG A 133 -17.43 -1.39 14.10
C ARG A 133 -16.90 -0.13 14.75
N PHE A 134 -17.65 0.95 14.65
CA PHE A 134 -17.33 2.21 15.31
C PHE A 134 -18.43 2.52 16.32
N ALA A 135 -18.10 2.35 17.61
CA ALA A 135 -19.00 2.56 18.72
C ALA A 135 -18.90 3.98 19.26
N TYR A 136 -20.04 4.60 19.57
CA TYR A 136 -20.13 5.88 20.27
C TYR A 136 -19.35 7.03 19.61
N VAL A 137 -19.28 7.04 18.29
CA VAL A 137 -18.70 8.17 17.55
C VAL A 137 -19.67 9.34 17.55
N SER A 138 -19.13 10.55 17.57
CA SER A 138 -19.92 11.78 17.74
C SER A 138 -20.27 12.47 16.43
N LYS A 139 -21.48 13.03 16.36
CA LYS A 139 -21.92 13.97 15.30
C LYS A 139 -21.28 15.34 15.46
N ALA A 140 -20.78 15.70 16.66
CA ALA A 140 -20.17 16.99 16.95
C ALA A 140 -18.76 17.11 16.41
N SER A 141 -18.46 18.16 15.67
CA SER A 141 -17.17 18.37 14.98
C SER A 141 -15.99 18.57 15.94
N ASP A 142 -16.26 19.04 17.16
CA ASP A 142 -15.28 19.35 18.20
C ASP A 142 -15.34 18.39 19.41
N ALA A 143 -16.09 17.28 19.30
CA ALA A 143 -16.18 16.27 20.35
C ALA A 143 -14.84 15.55 20.56
N LYS A 144 -14.50 15.31 21.82
CA LYS A 144 -13.28 14.64 22.24
C LYS A 144 -13.57 13.42 23.11
N ARG A 145 -12.70 12.43 22.99
CA ARG A 145 -12.63 11.28 23.92
C ARG A 145 -11.93 11.70 25.22
N ILE A 146 -11.97 10.84 26.22
CA ILE A 146 -11.32 11.08 27.53
C ILE A 146 -9.80 11.28 27.38
N ASP A 147 -9.19 10.63 26.41
CA ASP A 147 -7.75 10.76 26.09
C ASP A 147 -7.39 12.04 25.30
N GLY A 148 -8.38 12.90 25.03
CA GLY A 148 -8.22 14.15 24.28
C GLY A 148 -8.24 13.98 22.75
N SER A 149 -8.27 12.76 22.22
CA SER A 149 -8.39 12.50 20.79
C SER A 149 -9.76 12.90 20.25
N SER A 150 -9.86 13.17 18.94
CA SER A 150 -11.14 13.51 18.30
C SER A 150 -12.08 12.31 18.34
N ASN A 151 -13.34 12.54 18.79
CA ASN A 151 -14.43 11.60 18.68
C ASN A 151 -15.37 11.90 17.52
N TYR A 152 -15.09 12.94 16.74
CA TYR A 152 -15.88 13.29 15.58
C TYR A 152 -15.84 12.21 14.51
N VAL A 153 -16.99 11.75 14.06
CA VAL A 153 -17.12 10.60 13.13
C VAL A 153 -16.24 10.75 11.88
N LYS A 154 -16.17 11.94 11.28
CA LYS A 154 -15.30 12.21 10.12
C LYS A 154 -13.84 11.86 10.43
N ASN A 155 -13.31 12.36 11.53
CA ASN A 155 -11.92 12.20 11.92
C ASN A 155 -11.61 10.76 12.35
N VAL A 156 -12.56 10.13 13.07
CA VAL A 156 -12.42 8.73 13.48
C VAL A 156 -12.35 7.81 12.27
N LEU A 157 -13.24 7.95 11.30
CA LEU A 157 -13.22 7.14 10.08
C LEU A 157 -12.01 7.45 9.20
N ALA A 158 -11.61 8.72 9.07
CA ALA A 158 -10.43 9.08 8.30
C ALA A 158 -9.16 8.40 8.82
N THR A 159 -9.01 8.30 10.15
CA THR A 159 -7.81 7.76 10.80
C THR A 159 -7.87 6.26 11.09
N GLN A 160 -9.03 5.70 11.40
CA GLN A 160 -9.15 4.33 11.89
C GLN A 160 -9.77 3.35 10.88
N SER A 161 -10.67 3.79 10.00
CA SER A 161 -11.24 2.90 8.99
C SER A 161 -10.22 2.56 7.91
N VAL A 162 -10.22 1.32 7.45
CA VAL A 162 -9.45 0.84 6.29
C VAL A 162 -10.31 0.88 5.02
N TYR A 163 -11.63 0.91 5.15
CA TYR A 163 -12.55 0.68 4.04
C TYR A 163 -13.26 1.95 3.55
N CYS A 164 -13.53 2.92 4.42
CA CYS A 164 -14.41 4.02 4.05
C CYS A 164 -14.02 5.37 4.66
N TRP A 165 -14.60 6.41 4.06
CA TRP A 165 -14.66 7.78 4.57
C TRP A 165 -16.10 8.24 4.72
N LEU A 166 -16.33 9.19 5.62
CA LEU A 166 -17.54 10.00 5.62
C LEU A 166 -17.43 11.02 4.48
N GLY A 167 -18.41 11.06 3.62
CA GLY A 167 -18.53 12.05 2.55
C GLY A 167 -19.19 13.33 3.08
N SER A 168 -20.43 13.58 2.72
CA SER A 168 -21.16 14.79 3.19
C SER A 168 -21.66 14.61 4.62
N VAL A 169 -21.25 15.52 5.51
CA VAL A 169 -21.73 15.54 6.91
C VAL A 169 -23.20 15.97 6.98
N THR A 170 -23.65 16.85 6.09
CA THR A 170 -25.02 17.32 6.04
C THR A 170 -26.00 16.20 5.68
N GLU A 171 -25.57 15.28 4.81
CA GLU A 171 -26.35 14.12 4.40
C GLU A 171 -26.64 13.16 5.57
N LEU A 172 -25.75 13.09 6.56
CA LEU A 172 -25.94 12.26 7.74
C LEU A 172 -27.24 12.59 8.52
N THR A 173 -27.68 13.83 8.45
CA THR A 173 -28.89 14.31 9.12
C THR A 173 -29.90 14.98 8.18
N ALA A 174 -29.76 14.78 6.87
CA ALA A 174 -30.61 15.42 5.86
C ALA A 174 -32.09 15.08 6.03
N ASN A 175 -32.41 13.85 6.47
CA ASN A 175 -33.76 13.35 6.72
C ASN A 175 -34.04 13.17 8.22
N ALA A 176 -33.51 14.04 9.07
CA ALA A 176 -33.74 13.96 10.50
C ALA A 176 -35.20 14.22 10.89
N VAL A 177 -35.72 13.48 11.88
CA VAL A 177 -37.10 13.68 12.42
C VAL A 177 -37.19 14.94 13.26
N ASP A 178 -36.14 15.28 13.98
CA ASP A 178 -36.10 16.47 14.84
C ASP A 178 -35.45 17.65 14.09
N VAL A 179 -36.31 18.45 13.45
CA VAL A 179 -35.87 19.66 12.75
C VAL A 179 -35.47 20.80 13.66
N SER A 180 -35.74 20.69 14.97
CA SER A 180 -35.34 21.70 15.96
C SER A 180 -33.88 21.58 16.39
N GLY A 181 -33.26 20.39 16.19
CA GLY A 181 -31.86 20.15 16.49
C GLY A 181 -30.89 20.70 15.45
N VAL A 182 -29.59 20.68 15.80
CA VAL A 182 -28.51 21.05 14.88
C VAL A 182 -28.10 19.85 14.01
N VAL A 183 -27.57 20.15 12.81
CA VAL A 183 -27.05 19.12 11.90
C VAL A 183 -25.74 18.53 12.41
N ALA A 184 -25.41 17.32 11.97
CA ALA A 184 -24.08 16.73 12.19
C ALA A 184 -22.99 17.67 11.61
N GLY A 185 -21.82 17.69 12.27
CA GLY A 185 -20.74 18.64 11.94
C GLY A 185 -20.83 19.98 12.66
N SER A 186 -21.92 20.29 13.36
CA SER A 186 -22.01 21.44 14.25
C SER A 186 -21.13 21.26 15.48
N THR A 187 -20.79 22.35 16.18
CA THR A 187 -20.04 22.33 17.45
C THR A 187 -20.91 21.82 18.61
N LYS A 188 -20.28 21.30 19.66
CA LYS A 188 -20.97 20.67 20.81
C LYS A 188 -21.67 21.63 21.77
N ALA A 189 -21.22 22.90 21.85
CA ALA A 189 -21.60 23.82 22.92
C ALA A 189 -23.11 24.15 22.92
N GLY A 190 -23.86 23.61 23.88
CA GLY A 190 -25.30 23.85 24.05
C GLY A 190 -26.20 23.27 22.96
N ASN A 191 -25.67 22.46 22.06
CA ASN A 191 -26.37 21.97 20.89
C ASN A 191 -26.99 20.59 21.08
N THR A 192 -28.28 20.45 20.79
CA THR A 192 -28.94 19.15 20.66
C THR A 192 -28.88 18.71 19.20
N PHE A 193 -28.26 17.53 18.96
CA PHE A 193 -28.10 17.01 17.59
C PHE A 193 -29.39 16.33 17.11
N ARG A 194 -29.70 16.52 15.82
CA ARG A 194 -30.84 15.87 15.16
C ARG A 194 -30.72 14.36 15.21
N SER A 195 -31.85 13.71 15.46
CA SER A 195 -31.98 12.25 15.35
C SER A 195 -32.23 11.86 13.90
N PHE A 196 -31.74 10.68 13.52
CA PHE A 196 -32.03 10.10 12.22
C PHE A 196 -33.53 9.82 12.05
N ASP A 197 -34.06 9.89 10.84
CA ASP A 197 -35.50 9.71 10.56
C ASP A 197 -35.98 8.30 10.93
N SER A 198 -37.24 8.14 11.30
CA SER A 198 -37.74 6.98 11.99
C SER A 198 -39.06 6.40 11.50
N THR A 199 -39.55 6.79 10.35
CA THR A 199 -40.87 6.31 9.91
C THR A 199 -40.87 4.86 9.44
N SER A 200 -39.74 4.33 9.00
CA SER A 200 -39.48 2.89 8.86
C SER A 200 -37.97 2.62 8.87
N LEU A 201 -37.49 1.65 9.62
CA LEU A 201 -36.06 1.37 9.80
C LEU A 201 -35.33 0.87 8.55
N ALA A 202 -36.06 0.34 7.57
CA ALA A 202 -35.51 0.07 6.25
C ALA A 202 -35.20 1.35 5.45
N GLU A 203 -35.76 2.50 5.86
CA GLU A 203 -35.62 3.79 5.21
C GLU A 203 -34.85 4.84 6.05
N THR A 204 -34.41 4.49 7.28
CA THR A 204 -34.00 5.49 8.29
C THR A 204 -32.55 5.42 8.73
N MET A 205 -31.85 4.34 8.47
CA MET A 205 -30.41 4.28 8.76
C MET A 205 -29.65 5.05 7.67
N PRO A 206 -28.87 6.10 8.04
CA PRO A 206 -28.06 6.81 7.06
C PRO A 206 -27.04 5.85 6.45
N GLY A 207 -27.18 5.56 5.18
CA GLY A 207 -26.27 4.68 4.45
C GLY A 207 -26.96 3.61 3.61
N GLY A 208 -26.21 2.60 3.26
CA GLY A 208 -26.65 1.47 2.42
C GLY A 208 -25.50 0.88 1.63
N SER A 209 -25.84 0.12 0.59
CA SER A 209 -24.87 -0.48 -0.33
C SER A 209 -24.16 0.60 -1.14
N LEU A 210 -22.83 0.54 -1.21
CA LEU A 210 -22.05 1.43 -2.05
C LEU A 210 -22.12 0.99 -3.51
N THR A 211 -22.21 1.95 -4.42
CA THR A 211 -22.37 1.71 -5.86
C THR A 211 -21.53 2.66 -6.70
N GLY A 212 -21.40 2.38 -8.00
CA GLY A 212 -20.72 3.25 -8.95
C GLY A 212 -19.18 3.22 -8.88
N GLY A 213 -18.61 2.40 -8.01
CA GLY A 213 -17.18 2.14 -8.01
C GLY A 213 -16.76 1.45 -9.31
N SER A 214 -15.71 1.96 -9.96
CA SER A 214 -15.21 1.42 -11.21
C SER A 214 -13.69 1.41 -11.28
N ILE A 215 -13.14 0.42 -11.97
CA ILE A 215 -11.69 0.29 -12.18
C ILE A 215 -11.14 1.27 -13.22
N GLY A 216 -12.00 2.07 -13.85
CA GLY A 216 -11.65 2.94 -14.98
C GLY A 216 -12.13 2.38 -16.31
N SER A 217 -11.84 3.09 -17.39
CA SER A 217 -12.22 2.66 -18.74
C SER A 217 -11.16 1.71 -19.32
N ASP A 218 -11.59 0.70 -20.07
CA ASP A 218 -10.69 -0.18 -20.84
C ASP A 218 -9.91 0.60 -21.93
N THR A 219 -10.34 1.82 -22.25
CA THR A 219 -9.66 2.73 -23.16
C THR A 219 -8.60 3.60 -22.47
N ASP A 220 -8.51 3.56 -21.14
CA ASP A 220 -7.48 4.30 -20.43
C ASP A 220 -6.12 3.66 -20.67
N VAL A 221 -5.27 4.39 -21.34
CA VAL A 221 -3.89 3.96 -21.54
C VAL A 221 -3.10 4.25 -20.26
N LEU A 222 -2.52 3.21 -19.68
CA LEU A 222 -1.52 3.38 -18.62
C LEU A 222 -0.29 4.07 -19.20
N THR A 223 -0.25 5.39 -19.13
CA THR A 223 0.92 6.17 -19.51
C THR A 223 2.03 6.00 -18.48
N SER A 224 3.28 6.18 -18.88
CA SER A 224 4.42 6.16 -17.95
C SER A 224 4.22 7.11 -16.77
N GLY A 225 3.69 8.32 -16.98
CA GLY A 225 3.44 9.29 -15.92
C GLY A 225 2.41 8.83 -14.89
N VAL A 226 1.37 8.10 -15.30
CA VAL A 226 0.39 7.51 -14.37
C VAL A 226 1.02 6.41 -13.52
N LEU A 227 1.85 5.57 -14.13
CA LEU A 227 2.61 4.53 -13.42
C LEU A 227 3.63 5.14 -12.45
N GLU A 228 4.36 6.17 -12.88
CA GLU A 228 5.32 6.92 -12.06
C GLU A 228 4.65 7.52 -10.82
N ALA A 229 3.49 8.18 -10.99
CA ALA A 229 2.70 8.69 -9.85
C ALA A 229 2.24 7.57 -8.89
N GLY A 230 1.93 6.38 -9.42
CA GLY A 230 1.65 5.19 -8.61
C GLY A 230 2.86 4.72 -7.81
N PHE A 231 4.04 4.71 -8.42
CA PHE A 231 5.28 4.31 -7.76
C PHE A 231 5.77 5.35 -6.75
N ASP A 232 5.50 6.64 -6.94
CA ASP A 232 5.88 7.71 -6.01
C ASP A 232 5.27 7.56 -4.61
N LEU A 233 4.16 6.81 -4.48
CA LEU A 233 3.59 6.45 -3.18
C LEU A 233 4.53 5.61 -2.30
N PHE A 234 5.52 4.95 -2.91
CA PHE A 234 6.52 4.13 -2.24
C PHE A 234 7.84 4.87 -2.01
N ARG A 235 7.91 6.16 -2.33
CA ARG A 235 9.13 6.98 -2.27
C ARG A 235 9.59 7.24 -0.84
N GLU A 236 8.65 7.37 0.10
CA GLU A 236 8.96 7.72 1.48
C GLU A 236 9.25 6.46 2.32
N ALA A 237 10.52 6.31 2.72
CA ALA A 237 10.98 5.15 3.49
C ALA A 237 10.40 5.08 4.91
N ALA A 238 9.94 6.21 5.47
CA ALA A 238 9.33 6.25 6.79
C ALA A 238 7.90 5.70 6.80
N VAL A 239 7.21 5.74 5.65
CA VAL A 239 5.80 5.34 5.52
C VAL A 239 5.66 3.89 5.09
N VAL A 240 6.47 3.45 4.12
CA VAL A 240 6.37 2.08 3.57
C VAL A 240 7.73 1.40 3.62
N ASP A 241 7.82 0.27 4.33
CA ASP A 241 9.03 -0.55 4.39
C ASP A 241 8.97 -1.72 3.40
N PHE A 242 9.99 -1.81 2.52
CA PHE A 242 10.18 -2.93 1.60
C PHE A 242 11.67 -3.04 1.21
N ASN A 243 12.08 -4.21 0.71
CA ASN A 243 13.47 -4.48 0.32
C ASN A 243 13.65 -4.67 -1.18
N ILE A 244 12.58 -4.96 -1.91
CA ILE A 244 12.61 -5.22 -3.36
C ILE A 244 11.44 -4.49 -3.99
N ILE A 245 11.69 -3.78 -5.09
CA ILE A 245 10.66 -3.17 -5.94
C ILE A 245 10.78 -3.73 -7.36
N MET A 246 9.63 -4.06 -7.96
CA MET A 246 9.56 -4.61 -9.31
C MET A 246 9.06 -3.53 -10.28
N GLY A 247 9.70 -3.42 -11.43
CA GLY A 247 9.31 -2.49 -12.50
C GLY A 247 7.97 -2.80 -13.16
N GLY A 248 7.45 -4.01 -12.93
CA GLY A 248 6.19 -4.46 -13.52
C GLY A 248 6.34 -4.64 -15.04
N GLU A 249 5.54 -3.93 -15.82
CA GLU A 249 5.67 -3.91 -17.28
C GLU A 249 7.06 -3.42 -17.68
N GLY A 250 7.66 -4.06 -18.68
CA GLY A 250 8.96 -3.63 -19.21
C GLY A 250 8.85 -2.31 -19.96
N ASN A 251 9.10 -1.24 -19.24
CA ASN A 251 9.11 0.13 -19.75
C ASN A 251 10.31 0.87 -19.15
N THR A 252 11.24 1.26 -20.01
CA THR A 252 12.49 1.92 -19.58
C THR A 252 12.27 3.29 -18.95
N ILE A 253 11.22 4.02 -19.31
CA ILE A 253 10.90 5.32 -18.71
C ILE A 253 10.46 5.12 -17.24
N THR A 254 9.48 4.27 -17.01
CA THR A 254 9.03 3.91 -15.65
C THR A 254 10.15 3.22 -14.86
N GLY A 255 10.92 2.33 -15.50
CA GLY A 255 12.06 1.68 -14.87
C GLY A 255 13.12 2.69 -14.39
N LYS A 256 13.44 3.69 -15.22
CA LYS A 256 14.35 4.78 -14.84
C LYS A 256 13.82 5.60 -13.68
N HIS A 257 12.53 5.94 -13.69
CA HIS A 257 11.89 6.65 -12.59
C HIS A 257 12.01 5.88 -11.27
N ILE A 258 11.75 4.57 -11.30
CA ILE A 258 11.89 3.69 -10.11
C ILE A 258 13.33 3.68 -9.61
N ILE A 259 14.32 3.62 -10.50
CA ILE A 259 15.74 3.63 -10.13
C ILE A 259 16.11 4.96 -9.49
N ASP A 260 15.91 6.07 -10.19
CA ASP A 260 16.42 7.40 -9.81
C ASP A 260 15.65 7.96 -8.59
N ASN A 261 14.31 7.88 -8.59
CA ASN A 261 13.47 8.55 -7.61
C ASN A 261 13.09 7.67 -6.41
N ILE A 262 13.24 6.35 -6.51
CA ILE A 262 12.89 5.46 -5.41
C ILE A 262 14.13 4.72 -4.92
N ALA A 263 14.76 3.85 -5.72
CA ALA A 263 15.82 2.99 -5.23
C ALA A 263 17.09 3.77 -4.82
N ASP A 264 17.57 4.67 -5.67
CA ASP A 264 18.77 5.50 -5.40
C ASP A 264 18.51 6.59 -4.35
N THR A 265 17.26 7.03 -4.20
CA THR A 265 16.89 8.02 -3.17
C THR A 265 16.75 7.36 -1.81
N ARG A 266 16.04 6.25 -1.71
CA ARG A 266 15.81 5.52 -0.46
C ARG A 266 17.04 4.77 0.04
N LYS A 267 17.77 4.11 -0.88
CA LYS A 267 18.96 3.26 -0.61
C LYS A 267 18.70 2.04 0.29
N ASP A 268 17.46 1.76 0.62
CA ASP A 268 17.02 0.66 1.47
C ASP A 268 16.33 -0.48 0.72
N CYS A 269 16.28 -0.40 -0.60
CA CYS A 269 15.67 -1.40 -1.47
C CYS A 269 16.48 -1.59 -2.76
N ILE A 270 16.16 -2.67 -3.49
CA ILE A 270 16.73 -2.96 -4.80
C ILE A 270 15.61 -3.01 -5.85
N ALA A 271 15.81 -2.35 -6.99
CA ALA A 271 14.85 -2.34 -8.10
C ALA A 271 15.18 -3.46 -9.10
N CYS A 272 14.18 -4.26 -9.45
CA CYS A 272 14.26 -5.23 -10.53
C CYS A 272 13.52 -4.65 -11.74
N VAL A 273 14.23 -4.45 -12.86
CA VAL A 273 13.69 -3.86 -14.09
C VAL A 273 13.94 -4.76 -15.29
N SER A 274 13.05 -4.68 -16.27
CA SER A 274 13.15 -5.41 -17.53
C SER A 274 13.26 -4.44 -18.71
N PRO A 275 13.87 -4.85 -19.83
CA PRO A 275 13.90 -4.06 -21.05
C PRO A 275 12.49 -3.85 -21.63
N ASN A 276 12.36 -2.98 -22.61
CA ASN A 276 11.09 -2.84 -23.34
C ASN A 276 10.71 -4.15 -24.05
N LEU A 277 9.42 -4.45 -24.11
CA LEU A 277 8.91 -5.65 -24.78
C LEU A 277 9.39 -5.73 -26.23
N SER A 278 9.29 -4.62 -26.98
CA SER A 278 9.70 -4.51 -28.37
C SER A 278 11.21 -4.68 -28.58
N SER A 279 12.02 -4.47 -27.55
CA SER A 279 13.49 -4.62 -27.66
C SER A 279 13.93 -6.07 -27.76
N VAL A 280 13.16 -7.02 -27.25
CA VAL A 280 13.55 -8.44 -27.16
C VAL A 280 12.53 -9.41 -27.77
N VAL A 281 11.24 -9.04 -27.86
CA VAL A 281 10.20 -9.88 -28.46
C VAL A 281 10.06 -9.52 -29.93
N ASN A 282 10.23 -10.51 -30.84
CA ASN A 282 10.18 -10.37 -32.29
C ASN A 282 11.16 -9.33 -32.87
N ALA A 283 12.24 -9.01 -32.17
CA ALA A 283 13.24 -8.01 -32.60
C ALA A 283 14.28 -8.54 -33.62
N GLY A 284 14.16 -9.79 -34.08
CA GLY A 284 15.03 -10.40 -35.05
C GLY A 284 16.48 -10.55 -34.55
N THR A 285 17.44 -9.90 -35.20
CA THR A 285 18.87 -9.92 -34.81
C THR A 285 19.27 -8.68 -34.00
N SER A 286 18.31 -7.80 -33.68
CA SER A 286 18.59 -6.50 -33.04
C SER A 286 18.48 -6.54 -31.50
N GLN A 287 18.19 -7.71 -30.90
CA GLN A 287 17.97 -7.81 -29.46
C GLN A 287 19.12 -7.22 -28.65
N LEU A 288 20.37 -7.59 -28.92
CA LEU A 288 21.52 -7.11 -28.16
C LEU A 288 21.71 -5.58 -28.29
N ALA A 289 21.53 -5.04 -29.49
CA ALA A 289 21.64 -3.60 -29.74
C ALA A 289 20.53 -2.83 -29.03
N ASN A 290 19.30 -3.34 -29.06
CA ASN A 290 18.17 -2.76 -28.36
C ASN A 290 18.36 -2.81 -26.83
N LEU A 291 18.82 -3.94 -26.28
CA LEU A 291 19.15 -4.09 -24.86
C LEU A 291 20.23 -3.09 -24.42
N THR A 292 21.24 -2.85 -25.26
CA THR A 292 22.27 -1.84 -24.99
C THR A 292 21.67 -0.44 -24.90
N THR A 293 20.73 -0.11 -25.79
CA THR A 293 20.01 1.16 -25.79
C THR A 293 19.12 1.30 -24.54
N ASP A 294 18.37 0.26 -24.20
CA ASP A 294 17.51 0.24 -23.00
C ASP A 294 18.35 0.39 -21.72
N ASN A 295 19.47 -0.32 -21.61
CA ASN A 295 20.40 -0.21 -20.47
C ASN A 295 21.00 1.20 -20.36
N THR A 296 21.35 1.82 -21.48
CA THR A 296 21.86 3.19 -21.50
C THR A 296 20.77 4.19 -21.03
N THR A 297 19.53 3.96 -21.40
CA THR A 297 18.38 4.78 -20.99
C THR A 297 18.10 4.66 -19.50
N LEU A 298 18.14 3.43 -18.97
CA LEU A 298 17.93 3.16 -17.55
C LEU A 298 19.04 3.76 -16.67
N GLY A 299 20.27 3.82 -17.17
CA GLY A 299 21.40 4.41 -16.48
C GLY A 299 22.15 3.42 -15.57
N SER A 300 23.03 3.96 -14.73
CA SER A 300 23.91 3.18 -13.84
C SER A 300 23.48 3.33 -12.39
N SER A 301 23.16 2.23 -11.71
CA SER A 301 22.84 2.20 -10.30
C SER A 301 23.27 0.87 -9.67
N SER A 302 23.79 0.92 -8.44
CA SER A 302 24.04 -0.28 -7.65
C SER A 302 22.77 -0.80 -6.95
N TYR A 303 21.69 -0.03 -6.97
CA TYR A 303 20.40 -0.40 -6.38
C TYR A 303 19.40 -0.93 -7.43
N ALA A 304 19.89 -1.26 -8.62
CA ALA A 304 19.06 -1.79 -9.70
C ALA A 304 19.63 -3.06 -10.32
N ILE A 305 18.76 -3.94 -10.78
CA ILE A 305 19.05 -5.19 -11.48
C ILE A 305 18.26 -5.18 -12.79
N MET A 306 18.93 -5.35 -13.93
CA MET A 306 18.30 -5.48 -15.23
C MET A 306 18.41 -6.92 -15.73
N ASP A 307 17.30 -7.49 -16.19
CA ASP A 307 17.24 -8.76 -16.91
C ASP A 307 17.36 -8.58 -18.42
N SER A 308 17.46 -9.71 -19.16
CA SER A 308 17.70 -9.71 -20.61
C SER A 308 16.56 -10.25 -21.45
N ALA A 309 15.45 -10.71 -20.87
CA ALA A 309 14.48 -11.48 -21.62
C ALA A 309 13.05 -11.42 -21.04
N TYR A 310 12.10 -11.86 -21.87
CA TYR A 310 10.74 -12.15 -21.48
C TYR A 310 10.48 -13.65 -21.52
N LYS A 311 9.66 -14.15 -20.61
CA LYS A 311 9.13 -15.51 -20.63
C LYS A 311 7.78 -15.55 -21.34
N TYR A 312 7.58 -16.59 -22.14
CA TYR A 312 6.26 -16.92 -22.72
C TYR A 312 5.57 -17.91 -21.78
N GLN A 313 4.43 -17.52 -21.25
CA GLN A 313 3.70 -18.26 -20.24
C GLN A 313 2.19 -18.28 -20.56
N TYR A 314 1.52 -19.36 -20.19
CA TYR A 314 0.07 -19.46 -20.22
C TYR A 314 -0.57 -18.72 -19.06
N ASP A 315 -1.54 -17.85 -19.37
CA ASP A 315 -2.41 -17.17 -18.42
C ASP A 315 -3.73 -17.93 -18.29
N PRO A 316 -3.94 -18.71 -17.21
CA PRO A 316 -5.11 -19.55 -17.06
C PRO A 316 -6.40 -18.76 -16.79
N TYR A 317 -6.30 -17.50 -16.38
CA TYR A 317 -7.47 -16.66 -16.08
C TYR A 317 -8.12 -16.09 -17.35
N ASN A 318 -7.30 -15.79 -18.36
CA ASN A 318 -7.78 -15.23 -19.62
C ASN A 318 -7.68 -16.23 -20.81
N ASP A 319 -7.24 -17.46 -20.55
CA ASP A 319 -7.03 -18.51 -21.57
C ASP A 319 -6.17 -18.05 -22.75
N VAL A 320 -5.09 -17.33 -22.45
CA VAL A 320 -4.15 -16.82 -23.49
C VAL A 320 -2.71 -17.02 -23.06
N PHE A 321 -1.83 -17.08 -24.07
CA PHE A 321 -0.40 -17.07 -23.85
C PHE A 321 0.13 -15.64 -23.95
N ARG A 322 0.98 -15.24 -22.99
CA ARG A 322 1.54 -13.89 -22.92
C ARG A 322 3.06 -13.92 -22.75
N TYR A 323 3.71 -12.91 -23.29
CA TYR A 323 5.08 -12.58 -22.89
C TYR A 323 5.04 -11.74 -21.62
N ILE A 324 5.76 -12.20 -20.60
CA ILE A 324 5.81 -11.58 -19.26
C ILE A 324 7.26 -11.19 -18.98
N PRO A 325 7.54 -9.95 -18.52
CA PRO A 325 8.89 -9.51 -18.16
C PRO A 325 9.42 -10.32 -16.97
N MET A 326 10.74 -10.46 -16.89
CA MET A 326 11.38 -11.35 -15.90
C MET A 326 11.74 -10.66 -14.58
N ASN A 327 11.48 -9.35 -14.42
CA ASN A 327 11.78 -8.61 -13.18
C ASN A 327 11.10 -9.22 -11.96
N GLY A 328 9.85 -9.68 -12.11
CA GLY A 328 9.12 -10.39 -11.04
C GLY A 328 9.74 -11.74 -10.68
N ASP A 329 10.25 -12.48 -11.67
CA ASP A 329 10.95 -13.74 -11.42
C ASP A 329 12.29 -13.52 -10.69
N ILE A 330 13.05 -12.48 -11.06
CA ILE A 330 14.29 -12.11 -10.38
C ILE A 330 14.02 -11.70 -8.93
N ALA A 331 13.00 -10.88 -8.71
CA ALA A 331 12.55 -10.54 -7.36
C ALA A 331 12.17 -11.79 -6.54
N GLY A 332 11.45 -12.73 -7.17
CA GLY A 332 11.11 -14.02 -6.58
C GLY A 332 12.32 -14.92 -6.29
N LEU A 333 13.35 -14.91 -7.15
CA LEU A 333 14.62 -15.61 -6.90
C LEU A 333 15.36 -15.01 -5.71
N CYS A 334 15.37 -13.68 -5.59
CA CYS A 334 15.95 -12.99 -4.43
C CYS A 334 15.19 -13.39 -3.14
N ALA A 335 13.88 -13.30 -3.12
CA ALA A 335 13.06 -13.68 -1.97
C ALA A 335 13.19 -15.16 -1.60
N ARG A 336 13.25 -16.06 -2.60
CA ARG A 336 13.51 -17.49 -2.36
C ARG A 336 14.88 -17.75 -1.76
N THR A 337 15.90 -17.00 -2.22
CA THR A 337 17.25 -17.11 -1.69
C THR A 337 17.30 -16.65 -0.23
N ASP A 338 16.58 -15.59 0.13
CA ASP A 338 16.46 -15.11 1.51
C ASP A 338 15.81 -16.15 2.43
N TYR A 339 14.77 -16.83 1.93
CA TYR A 339 14.07 -17.85 2.69
C TYR A 339 14.89 -19.14 2.89
N THR A 340 15.65 -19.57 1.86
CA THR A 340 16.37 -20.85 1.89
C THR A 340 17.80 -20.76 2.40
N HIS A 341 18.41 -19.58 2.32
CA HIS A 341 19.80 -19.31 2.71
C HIS A 341 19.85 -17.98 3.48
N ASP A 342 20.40 -16.94 2.84
CA ASP A 342 20.51 -15.57 3.37
C ASP A 342 20.59 -14.58 2.23
N THR A 343 20.37 -13.31 2.50
CA THR A 343 20.37 -12.22 1.51
C THR A 343 21.71 -12.01 0.81
N TRP A 344 22.81 -12.40 1.42
CA TRP A 344 24.17 -12.31 0.84
C TRP A 344 24.55 -13.49 -0.05
N TRP A 345 23.64 -14.43 -0.26
CA TRP A 345 23.83 -15.47 -1.25
C TRP A 345 23.37 -14.97 -2.63
N SER A 346 24.15 -15.35 -3.67
CA SER A 346 23.76 -15.01 -5.04
C SER A 346 22.44 -15.70 -5.43
N PRO A 347 21.46 -14.97 -5.98
CA PRO A 347 20.22 -15.56 -6.47
C PRO A 347 20.39 -16.28 -7.81
N ALA A 348 21.55 -16.15 -8.46
CA ALA A 348 21.86 -16.72 -9.76
C ALA A 348 22.43 -18.14 -9.71
N GLY A 349 22.55 -18.77 -10.84
CA GLY A 349 23.23 -20.04 -11.05
C GLY A 349 22.32 -21.27 -11.03
N LEU A 350 22.94 -22.45 -11.17
CA LEU A 350 22.23 -23.72 -11.39
C LEU A 350 21.37 -24.18 -10.22
N THR A 351 21.75 -23.83 -9.00
CA THR A 351 21.06 -24.29 -7.79
C THR A 351 19.95 -23.36 -7.34
N ARG A 352 20.14 -22.05 -7.42
CA ARG A 352 19.20 -21.03 -6.93
C ARG A 352 18.52 -20.24 -8.04
N GLY A 353 19.18 -20.05 -9.20
CA GLY A 353 18.71 -19.23 -10.30
C GLY A 353 17.67 -19.86 -11.24
N THR A 354 17.13 -21.05 -10.91
CA THR A 354 16.13 -21.72 -11.76
C THR A 354 14.79 -20.99 -11.72
N ILE A 355 14.29 -20.62 -12.90
CA ILE A 355 13.03 -19.93 -13.12
C ILE A 355 11.98 -20.96 -13.58
N LYS A 356 10.77 -20.86 -13.03
CA LYS A 356 9.68 -21.80 -13.28
C LYS A 356 8.61 -21.21 -14.21
N ASN A 357 7.68 -22.07 -14.66
CA ASN A 357 6.53 -21.67 -15.46
C ASN A 357 6.91 -20.93 -16.76
N ILE A 358 7.84 -21.49 -17.51
CA ILE A 358 8.30 -20.96 -18.81
C ILE A 358 8.05 -22.01 -19.88
N ILE A 359 7.38 -21.60 -20.95
CA ILE A 359 7.23 -22.42 -22.17
C ILE A 359 8.43 -22.18 -23.09
N LYS A 360 8.79 -20.92 -23.29
CA LYS A 360 9.97 -20.50 -24.06
C LYS A 360 10.42 -19.11 -23.60
N LEU A 361 11.66 -18.77 -23.88
CA LEU A 361 12.17 -17.39 -23.76
C LEU A 361 11.84 -16.59 -25.02
N SER A 362 11.85 -15.26 -24.92
CA SER A 362 11.72 -14.36 -26.07
C SER A 362 12.88 -14.50 -27.05
N TRP A 363 14.06 -14.81 -26.53
CA TRP A 363 15.27 -15.11 -27.29
C TRP A 363 16.31 -15.84 -26.43
N GLU A 364 17.29 -16.47 -27.10
CA GLU A 364 18.38 -17.20 -26.46
C GLU A 364 19.71 -16.53 -26.81
N PRO A 365 20.38 -15.84 -25.85
CA PRO A 365 21.64 -15.17 -26.13
C PRO A 365 22.77 -16.17 -26.39
N THR A 366 23.55 -15.92 -27.44
CA THR A 366 24.78 -16.68 -27.72
C THR A 366 25.85 -16.41 -26.67
N GLN A 367 26.97 -17.16 -26.70
CA GLN A 367 28.07 -16.88 -25.77
C GLN A 367 28.64 -15.48 -25.97
N SER A 368 28.80 -15.06 -27.21
CA SER A 368 29.29 -13.72 -27.56
C SER A 368 28.34 -12.61 -27.02
N ASP A 369 27.03 -12.83 -27.13
CA ASP A 369 26.04 -11.86 -26.61
C ASP A 369 26.13 -11.76 -25.10
N ARG A 370 26.30 -12.88 -24.40
CA ARG A 370 26.45 -12.92 -22.92
C ARG A 370 27.72 -12.21 -22.45
N ASP A 371 28.82 -12.32 -23.21
CA ASP A 371 30.06 -11.63 -22.89
C ASP A 371 29.88 -10.10 -22.97
N VAL A 372 29.16 -9.62 -24.01
CA VAL A 372 28.80 -8.20 -24.12
C VAL A 372 27.83 -7.76 -23.01
N MET A 373 26.79 -8.53 -22.75
CA MET A 373 25.85 -8.25 -21.62
C MET A 373 26.56 -8.15 -20.28
N TYR A 374 27.53 -9.02 -20.03
CA TYR A 374 28.30 -8.99 -18.79
C TYR A 374 29.10 -7.68 -18.65
N GLN A 375 29.66 -7.17 -19.74
CA GLN A 375 30.34 -5.88 -19.73
C GLN A 375 29.38 -4.71 -19.48
N LEU A 376 28.14 -4.82 -19.95
CA LEU A 376 27.08 -3.85 -19.79
C LEU A 376 26.32 -3.98 -18.46
N SER A 377 26.69 -4.93 -17.61
CA SER A 377 26.01 -5.23 -16.34
C SER A 377 24.55 -5.66 -16.50
N ILE A 378 24.21 -6.29 -17.63
CA ILE A 378 22.91 -6.91 -17.88
C ILE A 378 22.99 -8.38 -17.49
N ASN A 379 21.97 -8.89 -16.79
CA ASN A 379 21.94 -10.28 -16.33
C ASN A 379 21.31 -11.19 -17.38
N PRO A 380 22.09 -12.06 -18.05
CA PRO A 380 21.53 -12.96 -19.05
C PRO A 380 20.66 -14.04 -18.41
N ILE A 381 19.55 -14.32 -19.08
CA ILE A 381 18.68 -15.46 -18.78
C ILE A 381 18.84 -16.46 -19.92
N ILE A 382 19.15 -17.70 -19.60
CA ILE A 382 19.49 -18.72 -20.59
C ILE A 382 18.79 -20.05 -20.31
N THR A 383 18.57 -20.83 -21.34
CA THR A 383 18.14 -22.22 -21.22
C THR A 383 19.37 -23.13 -21.05
N GLN A 384 19.52 -23.72 -19.88
CA GLN A 384 20.58 -24.67 -19.58
C GLN A 384 20.08 -26.10 -19.75
N ARG A 385 20.77 -26.90 -20.56
CA ARG A 385 20.42 -28.32 -20.73
C ARG A 385 20.45 -29.07 -19.39
N GLY A 386 19.36 -29.73 -19.06
CA GLY A 386 19.20 -30.49 -17.83
C GLY A 386 18.79 -29.70 -16.58
N SER A 387 18.83 -28.35 -16.61
CA SER A 387 18.47 -27.50 -15.48
C SER A 387 17.31 -26.55 -15.77
N GLY A 388 16.89 -26.47 -17.04
CA GLY A 388 15.83 -25.54 -17.48
C GLY A 388 16.34 -24.12 -17.66
N VAL A 389 15.44 -23.15 -17.50
CA VAL A 389 15.77 -21.72 -17.66
C VAL A 389 16.33 -21.19 -16.34
N ILE A 390 17.44 -20.49 -16.44
CA ILE A 390 18.19 -19.98 -15.30
C ILE A 390 18.60 -18.52 -15.47
N LEU A 391 18.67 -17.81 -14.34
CA LEU A 391 19.38 -16.54 -14.21
C LEU A 391 20.89 -16.83 -14.19
N PHE A 392 21.63 -16.37 -15.19
CA PHE A 392 23.07 -16.66 -15.37
C PHE A 392 23.96 -15.43 -15.11
N GLY A 393 23.46 -14.41 -14.47
CA GLY A 393 24.18 -13.20 -14.09
C GLY A 393 23.84 -12.77 -12.66
N ASP A 394 24.79 -12.12 -12.00
CA ASP A 394 24.71 -11.65 -10.60
C ASP A 394 25.27 -10.23 -10.52
N LYS A 395 24.86 -9.38 -11.45
CA LYS A 395 25.31 -7.99 -11.51
C LYS A 395 24.22 -7.01 -11.19
N THR A 396 24.57 -5.95 -10.44
CA THR A 396 23.79 -4.71 -10.40
C THR A 396 24.05 -3.89 -11.67
N MET A 397 23.24 -2.89 -11.96
CA MET A 397 23.44 -2.00 -13.10
C MET A 397 24.59 -1.01 -12.92
N GLN A 398 25.44 -1.19 -11.92
CA GLN A 398 26.59 -0.32 -11.70
C GLN A 398 27.67 -0.53 -12.77
N THR A 399 28.03 0.56 -13.46
CA THR A 399 29.07 0.55 -14.50
C THR A 399 30.49 0.72 -13.93
N VAL A 400 30.63 1.39 -12.81
CA VAL A 400 31.91 1.58 -12.15
C VAL A 400 32.29 0.33 -11.37
N PRO A 401 33.46 -0.29 -11.64
CA PRO A 401 33.89 -1.48 -10.92
C PRO A 401 34.01 -1.23 -9.42
N SER A 402 33.24 -1.97 -8.63
CA SER A 402 33.33 -1.98 -7.16
C SER A 402 32.68 -3.24 -6.61
N ALA A 403 32.80 -3.48 -5.31
CA ALA A 403 32.12 -4.61 -4.66
C ALA A 403 30.59 -4.55 -4.83
N PHE A 404 30.03 -3.37 -5.03
CA PHE A 404 28.59 -3.15 -5.21
C PHE A 404 28.11 -3.41 -6.64
N ASP A 405 28.97 -3.84 -7.55
CA ASP A 405 28.56 -4.34 -8.87
C ASP A 405 27.93 -5.76 -8.79
N ARG A 406 27.84 -6.35 -7.58
CA ARG A 406 27.23 -7.64 -7.33
C ARG A 406 25.94 -7.52 -6.52
N ILE A 407 24.92 -8.25 -6.99
CA ILE A 407 23.60 -8.27 -6.36
C ILE A 407 23.68 -8.70 -4.90
N ASN A 408 24.39 -9.77 -4.62
CA ASN A 408 24.51 -10.34 -3.29
C ASN A 408 25.20 -9.38 -2.32
N VAL A 409 26.23 -8.65 -2.76
CA VAL A 409 26.95 -7.68 -1.91
C VAL A 409 26.06 -6.46 -1.63
N ARG A 410 25.40 -5.92 -2.65
CA ARG A 410 24.50 -4.77 -2.45
C ARG A 410 23.36 -5.14 -1.50
N ARG A 411 22.76 -6.31 -1.65
CA ARG A 411 21.68 -6.78 -0.78
C ARG A 411 22.14 -7.01 0.66
N LEU A 412 23.36 -7.55 0.86
CA LEU A 412 23.97 -7.63 2.19
C LEU A 412 24.01 -6.26 2.86
N PHE A 413 24.54 -5.24 2.15
CA PHE A 413 24.68 -3.90 2.73
C PHE A 413 23.33 -3.24 3.01
N ILE A 414 22.32 -3.41 2.16
CA ILE A 414 20.95 -2.93 2.43
C ILE A 414 20.43 -3.49 3.77
N ILE A 415 20.58 -4.79 4.00
CA ILE A 415 20.12 -5.41 5.26
C ILE A 415 20.95 -4.93 6.46
N LEU A 416 22.28 -4.83 6.32
CA LEU A 416 23.14 -4.33 7.39
C LEU A 416 22.80 -2.88 7.75
N GLU A 417 22.66 -2.02 6.76
CA GLU A 417 22.31 -0.61 6.95
C GLU A 417 20.94 -0.44 7.62
N LYS A 418 19.93 -1.22 7.19
CA LYS A 418 18.60 -1.22 7.83
C LYS A 418 18.66 -1.67 9.29
N ALA A 419 19.30 -2.79 9.57
CA ALA A 419 19.40 -3.33 10.93
C ALA A 419 20.15 -2.36 11.88
N ILE A 420 21.26 -1.79 11.40
CA ILE A 420 22.04 -0.80 12.17
C ILE A 420 21.24 0.49 12.36
N SER A 421 20.49 0.95 11.36
CA SER A 421 19.65 2.15 11.46
C SER A 421 18.55 2.02 12.52
N ILE A 422 17.97 0.84 12.70
CA ILE A 422 16.99 0.58 13.77
C ILE A 422 17.63 0.77 15.14
N VAL A 423 18.85 0.21 15.34
CA VAL A 423 19.60 0.37 16.59
C VAL A 423 20.01 1.84 16.78
N ALA A 424 20.48 2.49 15.72
CA ALA A 424 20.87 3.91 15.78
C ALA A 424 19.71 4.86 16.15
N LYS A 425 18.48 4.56 15.70
CA LYS A 425 17.29 5.33 16.08
C LYS A 425 17.01 5.31 17.58
N SER A 426 17.34 4.22 18.28
CA SER A 426 17.18 4.14 19.75
C SER A 426 18.17 4.99 20.53
N MET A 427 19.25 5.44 19.87
CA MET A 427 20.28 6.31 20.46
C MET A 427 20.09 7.80 20.11
N LEU A 428 19.02 8.14 19.39
CA LEU A 428 18.72 9.54 19.09
C LEU A 428 18.37 10.28 20.39
N PHE A 429 18.93 11.50 20.51
CA PHE A 429 18.76 12.38 21.68
C PHE A 429 19.48 11.91 22.95
N GLU A 430 20.25 10.82 22.91
CA GLU A 430 21.13 10.44 24.01
C GLU A 430 22.44 11.26 24.00
N PHE A 431 23.10 11.33 25.14
CA PHE A 431 24.41 12.04 25.24
C PHE A 431 25.48 11.30 24.42
N ASN A 432 26.28 12.05 23.67
CA ASN A 432 27.44 11.51 22.96
C ASN A 432 28.66 11.33 23.89
N ASP A 433 28.55 10.44 24.86
CA ASP A 433 29.58 10.06 25.81
C ASP A 433 30.17 8.67 25.52
N GLU A 434 31.20 8.31 26.27
CA GLU A 434 31.85 7.00 26.13
C GLU A 434 30.91 5.83 26.45
N PHE A 435 29.99 6.03 27.38
CA PHE A 435 29.02 5.01 27.79
C PHE A 435 28.03 4.70 26.63
N THR A 436 27.40 5.69 26.05
CA THR A 436 26.48 5.55 24.93
C THR A 436 27.16 4.95 23.70
N ARG A 437 28.39 5.40 23.39
CA ARG A 437 29.18 4.82 22.30
C ARG A 437 29.53 3.35 22.52
N SER A 438 29.92 2.99 23.74
CA SER A 438 30.17 1.59 24.09
C SER A 438 28.91 0.73 24.03
N GLN A 439 27.78 1.26 24.47
CA GLN A 439 26.47 0.60 24.36
C GLN A 439 26.10 0.31 22.90
N PHE A 440 26.27 1.28 22.01
CA PHE A 440 26.05 1.11 20.58
C PHE A 440 26.91 0.00 19.97
N VAL A 441 28.23 0.03 20.26
CA VAL A 441 29.15 -1.02 19.79
C VAL A 441 28.74 -2.39 20.30
N ASN A 442 28.35 -2.49 21.58
CA ASN A 442 27.93 -3.75 22.19
C ASN A 442 26.63 -4.31 21.63
N LEU A 443 25.75 -3.49 21.09
CA LEU A 443 24.53 -3.92 20.41
C LEU A 443 24.81 -4.40 18.98
N ILE A 444 25.70 -3.75 18.24
CA ILE A 444 25.96 -4.05 16.84
C ILE A 444 26.96 -5.19 16.66
N ALA A 445 28.02 -5.26 17.48
CA ALA A 445 29.07 -6.25 17.31
C ALA A 445 28.60 -7.73 17.34
N PRO A 446 27.64 -8.15 18.20
CA PRO A 446 27.10 -9.50 18.15
C PRO A 446 26.37 -9.82 16.85
N PHE A 447 25.56 -8.87 16.33
CA PHE A 447 24.88 -9.02 15.06
C PHE A 447 25.87 -9.20 13.89
N LEU A 448 26.90 -8.38 13.80
CA LEU A 448 27.93 -8.50 12.76
C LEU A 448 28.73 -9.81 12.88
N ARG A 449 28.96 -10.34 14.12
CA ARG A 449 29.59 -11.66 14.34
C ARG A 449 28.69 -12.78 13.83
N GLU A 450 27.38 -12.67 14.00
CA GLU A 450 26.45 -13.66 13.45
C GLU A 450 26.51 -13.66 11.92
N VAL A 451 26.48 -12.47 11.27
CA VAL A 451 26.63 -12.34 9.83
C VAL A 451 27.97 -12.91 9.34
N GLN A 452 29.08 -12.68 10.09
CA GLN A 452 30.38 -13.27 9.81
C GLN A 452 30.35 -14.78 9.94
N GLY A 453 29.75 -15.32 11.01
CA GLY A 453 29.61 -16.76 11.22
C GLY A 453 28.82 -17.47 10.12
N ARG A 454 27.83 -16.75 9.53
CA ARG A 454 27.02 -17.20 8.39
C ARG A 454 27.63 -16.85 7.02
N ARG A 455 28.91 -16.49 6.98
CA ARG A 455 29.68 -16.18 5.74
C ARG A 455 29.23 -14.93 5.00
N GLY A 456 28.57 -13.98 5.64
CA GLY A 456 28.17 -12.73 5.02
C GLY A 456 29.35 -11.80 4.79
N VAL A 457 30.25 -11.72 5.77
CA VAL A 457 31.50 -10.94 5.70
C VAL A 457 32.66 -11.78 6.21
N THR A 458 33.87 -11.51 5.72
CA THR A 458 35.09 -12.19 6.18
C THR A 458 35.65 -11.58 7.47
N ASP A 459 35.54 -10.26 7.58
CA ASP A 459 35.97 -9.48 8.76
C ASP A 459 35.15 -8.22 8.87
N PHE A 460 35.06 -7.66 10.09
CA PHE A 460 34.37 -6.40 10.36
C PHE A 460 35.03 -5.64 11.52
N LYS A 461 34.89 -4.34 11.50
CA LYS A 461 35.31 -3.46 12.60
C LYS A 461 34.22 -2.41 12.84
N VAL A 462 33.78 -2.29 14.09
CA VAL A 462 32.90 -1.20 14.53
C VAL A 462 33.77 -0.17 15.23
N VAL A 463 33.76 1.06 14.71
CA VAL A 463 34.50 2.19 15.28
C VAL A 463 33.48 3.22 15.74
N CYS A 464 33.33 3.37 17.03
CA CYS A 464 32.51 4.38 17.67
C CYS A 464 33.23 4.82 18.97
N ASP A 465 34.30 5.60 18.80
CA ASP A 465 35.15 6.05 19.88
C ASP A 465 35.60 7.53 19.69
N SER A 466 36.53 8.00 20.48
CA SER A 466 37.03 9.37 20.38
C SER A 466 37.79 9.67 19.07
N SER A 467 38.17 8.65 18.30
CA SER A 467 38.87 8.86 17.01
C SER A 467 37.94 9.39 15.92
N ASN A 468 36.68 8.98 15.94
CA ASN A 468 35.65 9.42 14.99
C ASN A 468 34.57 10.33 15.62
N ASN A 469 34.58 10.53 16.94
CA ASN A 469 33.76 11.49 17.68
C ASN A 469 34.69 12.49 18.39
N THR A 470 35.21 13.45 17.64
CA THR A 470 36.10 14.48 18.16
C THR A 470 35.31 15.61 18.84
N GLY A 471 35.95 16.36 19.74
CA GLY A 471 35.32 17.50 20.42
C GLY A 471 34.82 18.64 19.50
N GLN A 472 35.10 18.57 18.19
CA GLN A 472 34.51 19.46 17.17
C GLN A 472 33.20 18.92 16.58
N ILE A 473 32.95 17.61 16.73
CA ILE A 473 31.75 16.91 16.22
C ILE A 473 30.71 16.83 17.34
N ILE A 474 31.15 16.77 18.59
CA ILE A 474 30.30 16.78 19.79
C ILE A 474 29.90 18.19 20.15
#